data_9c08f1a13a8790743c517bb53db0694a
#
_entry.id   9c08f1a13a8790743c517bb53db0694a
#
_cell.length_a   1.000
_cell.length_b   1.000
_cell.length_c   1.000
_cell.angle_alpha   90.00
_cell.angle_beta   90.00
_cell.angle_gamma   90.00
#
_symmetry.space_group_name_H-M   'P 1'
#
loop_
_entity.id
_entity.type
_entity.pdbx_description
1 polymer ?
#
loop_
_entity_poly.entity_id
_entity_poly.type
_entity_poly.pdbx_seq_one_letter_code
_entity_poly.pdbx_strand_id
1 'polypeptide(L)' 'STEYTADEVAKHHTEGDCWIIIHGNVYDVTAYVDEHPGGDIIMDVAGADGTDQFEDMAHSEEAREELKKYIIGKLKK' A
#
# COMPACT_ATOMS: atom_id res chain seq x y z
N SER A 1 8.51 12.58 10.38
CA SER A 1 7.71 11.93 9.34
C SER A 1 6.24 11.92 9.72
N THR A 2 5.40 11.90 8.69
CA THR A 2 3.95 11.90 8.88
C THR A 2 3.49 10.54 9.41
N GLU A 3 2.50 10.57 10.30
CA GLU A 3 1.88 9.35 10.81
C GLU A 3 0.39 9.35 10.49
N TYR A 4 -0.13 8.17 10.19
CA TYR A 4 -1.55 7.99 9.88
C TYR A 4 -2.11 6.87 10.74
N THR A 5 -3.35 7.04 11.22
CA THR A 5 -4.01 5.97 11.99
C THR A 5 -4.58 4.93 11.03
N ALA A 6 -4.86 3.74 11.54
CA ALA A 6 -5.52 2.69 10.76
C ALA A 6 -6.88 3.17 10.23
N ASP A 7 -7.60 3.95 11.04
CA ASP A 7 -8.90 4.52 10.63
C ASP A 7 -8.76 5.48 9.46
N GLU A 8 -7.69 6.27 9.44
CA GLU A 8 -7.42 7.18 8.33
C GLU A 8 -7.11 6.40 7.04
N VAL A 9 -6.27 5.38 7.15
CA VAL A 9 -5.92 4.54 5.99
C VAL A 9 -7.17 3.85 5.44
N ALA A 10 -8.06 3.39 6.31
CA ALA A 10 -9.28 2.68 5.90
C ALA A 10 -10.20 3.52 5.03
N LYS A 11 -10.08 4.85 5.06
CA LYS A 11 -10.88 5.75 4.22
C LYS A 11 -10.43 5.75 2.76
N HIS A 12 -9.22 5.25 2.48
CA HIS A 12 -8.60 5.28 1.14
C HIS A 12 -8.58 3.88 0.55
N HIS A 13 -9.74 3.40 0.13
CA HIS A 13 -9.91 2.00 -0.28
C HIS A 13 -10.55 1.82 -1.66
N THR A 14 -10.45 2.83 -2.53
CA THR A 14 -11.01 2.78 -3.88
C THR A 14 -9.91 2.82 -4.92
N GLU A 15 -10.22 2.45 -6.18
CA GLU A 15 -9.26 2.48 -7.28
C GLU A 15 -8.62 3.86 -7.45
N GLY A 16 -9.42 4.91 -7.32
CA GLY A 16 -8.94 6.28 -7.48
C GLY A 16 -8.29 6.86 -6.23
N ASP A 17 -8.28 6.13 -5.14
CA ASP A 17 -7.75 6.60 -3.86
C ASP A 17 -7.45 5.39 -2.99
N CYS A 18 -6.25 4.84 -3.17
CA CYS A 18 -5.88 3.55 -2.55
C CYS A 18 -4.61 3.67 -1.72
N TRP A 19 -4.77 3.49 -0.41
CA TRP A 19 -3.66 3.41 0.53
C TRP A 19 -3.58 2.01 1.12
N ILE A 20 -2.37 1.53 1.40
CA ILE A 20 -2.17 0.25 2.10
C ILE A 20 -1.10 0.40 3.17
N ILE A 21 -1.13 -0.52 4.13
CA ILE A 21 -0.13 -0.60 5.20
C ILE A 21 0.74 -1.83 4.92
N ILE A 22 2.06 -1.64 4.93
CA ILE A 22 3.01 -2.73 4.76
C ILE A 22 4.14 -2.52 5.77
N HIS A 23 4.35 -3.51 6.63
CA HIS A 23 5.39 -3.45 7.68
C HIS A 23 5.34 -2.15 8.49
N GLY A 24 4.13 -1.71 8.85
CA GLY A 24 3.96 -0.52 9.67
C GLY A 24 4.16 0.81 8.95
N ASN A 25 4.33 0.79 7.63
CA ASN A 25 4.43 1.99 6.81
C ASN A 25 3.18 2.14 5.95
N VAL A 26 2.81 3.38 5.64
CA VAL A 26 1.63 3.69 4.84
C VAL A 26 2.07 4.11 3.44
N TYR A 27 1.46 3.52 2.43
CA TYR A 27 1.76 3.76 1.02
C TYR A 27 0.51 4.21 0.28
N ASP A 28 0.64 5.26 -0.53
CA ASP A 28 -0.40 5.66 -1.47
C ASP A 28 -0.08 4.98 -2.80
N VAL A 29 -0.79 3.91 -3.10
CA VAL A 29 -0.52 3.07 -4.28
C VAL A 29 -1.54 3.30 -5.40
N THR A 30 -2.25 4.42 -5.37
CA THR A 30 -3.27 4.73 -6.37
C THR A 30 -2.72 4.63 -7.80
N ALA A 31 -1.59 5.26 -8.07
CA ALA A 31 -0.98 5.22 -9.40
C ALA A 31 -0.48 3.81 -9.75
N TYR A 32 0.00 3.08 -8.77
CA TYR A 32 0.47 1.71 -8.98
C TYR A 32 -0.68 0.80 -9.43
N VAL A 33 -1.82 0.91 -8.77
CA VAL A 33 -3.02 0.11 -9.11
C VAL A 33 -3.45 0.39 -10.56
N ASP A 34 -3.41 1.66 -10.97
CA ASP A 34 -3.81 2.05 -12.32
C ASP A 34 -2.87 1.53 -13.41
N GLU A 35 -1.58 1.48 -13.13
CA GLU A 35 -0.56 1.27 -14.16
C GLU A 35 0.00 -0.15 -14.24
N HIS A 36 -0.22 -0.97 -13.23
CA HIS A 36 0.44 -2.27 -13.17
C HIS A 36 -0.52 -3.46 -13.25
N PRO A 37 -0.17 -4.49 -14.01
CA PRO A 37 -0.91 -5.75 -13.98
C PRO A 37 -0.89 -6.31 -12.55
N GLY A 38 -2.00 -6.86 -12.10
CA GLY A 38 -2.10 -7.42 -10.76
C GLY A 38 -2.57 -6.43 -9.71
N GLY A 39 -2.94 -5.20 -10.10
CA GLY A 39 -3.49 -4.22 -9.19
C GLY A 39 -4.72 -4.71 -8.43
N ASP A 40 -5.45 -5.65 -9.00
CA ASP A 40 -6.64 -6.26 -8.37
C ASP A 40 -6.30 -6.88 -7.02
N ILE A 41 -5.13 -7.49 -6.91
CA ILE A 41 -4.70 -8.14 -5.66
C ILE A 41 -4.45 -7.07 -4.59
N ILE A 42 -3.91 -5.94 -4.99
CA ILE A 42 -3.71 -4.81 -4.07
C ILE A 42 -5.05 -4.27 -3.59
N MET A 43 -6.04 -4.22 -4.48
CA MET A 43 -7.38 -3.74 -4.11
C MET A 43 -8.04 -4.59 -3.02
N ASP A 44 -7.71 -5.88 -2.95
CA ASP A 44 -8.24 -6.75 -1.90
C ASP A 44 -7.80 -6.31 -0.50
N VAL A 45 -6.70 -5.57 -0.39
CA VAL A 45 -6.18 -5.08 0.88
C VAL A 45 -6.18 -3.54 0.96
N ALA A 46 -6.87 -2.88 0.03
CA ALA A 46 -6.96 -1.43 0.02
C ALA A 46 -7.53 -0.92 1.35
N GLY A 47 -6.88 0.07 1.93
CA GLY A 47 -7.29 0.62 3.21
C GLY A 47 -6.96 -0.24 4.42
N ALA A 48 -6.19 -1.30 4.25
CA ALA A 48 -5.89 -2.26 5.30
C ALA A 48 -4.40 -2.64 5.30
N ASP A 49 -4.03 -3.58 6.17
CA ASP A 49 -2.66 -4.10 6.22
C ASP A 49 -2.48 -5.16 5.14
N GLY A 50 -1.64 -4.88 4.18
CA GLY A 50 -1.35 -5.77 3.05
C GLY A 50 0.03 -6.41 3.12
N THR A 51 0.63 -6.48 4.32
CA THR A 51 1.98 -7.02 4.48
C THR A 51 2.12 -8.44 3.92
N ASP A 52 1.21 -9.33 4.27
CA ASP A 52 1.29 -10.72 3.82
C ASP A 52 1.16 -10.84 2.31
N GLN A 53 0.20 -10.10 1.73
CA GLN A 53 -0.02 -10.10 0.29
C GLN A 53 1.19 -9.53 -0.45
N PHE A 54 1.78 -8.47 0.09
CA PHE A 54 2.99 -7.89 -0.49
C PHE A 54 4.15 -8.88 -0.46
N GLU A 55 4.38 -9.56 0.65
CA GLU A 55 5.45 -10.54 0.77
C GLU A 55 5.27 -11.70 -0.20
N ASP A 56 4.04 -12.12 -0.44
CA ASP A 56 3.75 -13.18 -1.42
C ASP A 56 4.01 -12.72 -2.86
N MET A 57 3.75 -11.47 -3.17
CA MET A 57 3.84 -10.93 -4.54
C MET A 57 5.21 -10.39 -4.88
N ALA A 58 5.88 -9.75 -3.93
CA ALA A 58 7.11 -9.01 -4.16
C ALA A 58 8.34 -9.83 -3.76
N HIS A 59 8.66 -10.84 -4.56
CA HIS A 59 9.80 -11.71 -4.31
C HIS A 59 11.14 -11.09 -4.72
N SER A 60 11.13 -9.98 -5.45
CA SER A 60 12.35 -9.35 -5.93
C SER A 60 12.62 -8.02 -5.21
N GLU A 61 13.89 -7.65 -5.17
CA GLU A 61 14.28 -6.36 -4.64
C GLU A 61 13.75 -5.22 -5.49
N GLU A 62 13.61 -5.44 -6.80
CA GLU A 62 13.07 -4.43 -7.71
C GLU A 62 11.64 -4.06 -7.33
N ALA A 63 10.82 -5.03 -6.99
CA ALA A 63 9.44 -4.78 -6.58
C ALA A 63 9.41 -3.99 -5.26
N ARG A 64 10.29 -4.33 -4.32
CA ARG A 64 10.39 -3.62 -3.04
C ARG A 64 10.87 -2.17 -3.23
N GLU A 65 11.84 -1.96 -4.11
CA GLU A 65 12.34 -0.63 -4.42
C GLU A 65 11.27 0.22 -5.11
N GLU A 66 10.49 -0.38 -5.99
CA GLU A 66 9.39 0.32 -6.65
C GLU A 66 8.37 0.81 -5.63
N LEU A 67 8.03 -0.03 -4.67
CA LEU A 67 7.05 0.34 -3.64
C LEU A 67 7.52 1.52 -2.79
N LYS A 68 8.81 1.63 -2.54
CA LYS A 68 9.37 2.73 -1.73
C LYS A 68 9.03 4.11 -2.28
N LYS A 69 8.77 4.21 -3.58
CA LYS A 69 8.40 5.47 -4.22
C LYS A 69 7.02 5.96 -3.79
N TYR A 70 6.21 5.09 -3.23
CA TYR A 70 4.82 5.39 -2.89
C TYR A 70 4.60 5.62 -1.39
N ILE A 71 5.65 5.56 -0.59
CA ILE A 71 5.53 5.76 0.86
C ILE A 71 5.10 7.19 1.18
N ILE A 72 4.11 7.33 2.06
CA ILE A 72 3.65 8.65 2.49
C ILE A 72 3.79 8.86 3.99
N GLY A 73 4.10 7.83 4.74
CA GLY A 73 4.29 7.97 6.18
C GLY A 73 4.31 6.62 6.88
N LYS A 74 4.05 6.69 8.18
CA LYS A 74 4.05 5.51 9.05
C LYS A 74 2.70 5.31 9.69
N LEU A 75 2.40 4.08 10.07
CA LEU A 75 1.20 3.78 10.83
C LEU A 75 1.38 4.27 12.26
N LYS A 76 0.44 5.06 12.73
CA LYS A 76 0.41 5.52 14.10
C LYS A 76 -0.22 4.45 14.98
N LYS A 77 0.48 4.10 16.01
CA LYS A 77 0.01 3.10 16.97
C LYS A 77 -0.72 3.74 18.14
#